data_474108ac5ef1f89e258cef613579693c
#
_entry.id   474108ac5ef1f89e258cef613579693c
#
_cell.length_a   1.000
_cell.length_b   1.000
_cell.length_c   1.000
_cell.angle_alpha   90.00
_cell.angle_beta   90.00
_cell.angle_gamma   90.00
#
_symmetry.space_group_name_H-M   'P 1'
#
loop_
_entity.id
_entity.type
_entity.pdbx_description
1 polymer ?
#
loop_
_entity_poly.entity_id
_entity_poly.type
_entity_poly.pdbx_seq_one_letter_code
_entity_poly.pdbx_strand_id
1 'polypeptide(L)'
;MGAGISIYEGINHTLHPGTIGNPTVNYVVLALAMVFEGAAWYYAFAEFTRAKGQWGYVEAIQRGKDPTLFVVLFEDSAAMLGLLVAFAGVSLSQITGLAVFDGMASIVIGMILGGTAIWLAYETKGLLIGESANPQVVAGIRKIVTAAPEVLHVNEILTMHMGPDFILLNLGVEFTDEARAPDLEAAVRSIEGNIKDAYPEVKRIFIEAEDRASEH
;
A
#
# COMPACT_ATOMS: atom_id res chain seq x y z
N MET A 1 6.12 6.35 17.45
CA MET A 1 6.83 6.61 18.72
C MET A 1 8.22 5.96 18.73
N GLY A 2 8.44 4.71 18.31
CA GLY A 2 9.73 4.04 18.33
C GLY A 2 10.88 4.79 17.66
N ALA A 3 10.68 5.31 16.44
CA ALA A 3 11.69 6.07 15.71
C ALA A 3 12.17 7.33 16.48
N GLY A 4 11.25 8.07 17.08
CA GLY A 4 11.59 9.26 17.88
C GLY A 4 12.39 8.91 19.13
N ILE A 5 12.05 7.82 19.81
CA ILE A 5 12.78 7.33 20.98
C ILE A 5 14.18 6.89 20.57
N SER A 6 14.32 6.12 19.48
CA SER A 6 15.63 5.68 18.97
C SER A 6 16.55 6.86 18.62
N ILE A 7 16.01 7.91 17.98
CA ILE A 7 16.79 9.12 17.67
C ILE A 7 17.19 9.85 18.96
N TYR A 8 16.26 10.04 19.88
CA TYR A 8 16.53 10.71 21.14
C TYR A 8 17.60 9.97 21.97
N GLU A 9 17.44 8.64 22.14
CA GLU A 9 18.43 7.83 22.85
C GLU A 9 19.76 7.80 22.14
N GLY A 10 19.75 7.68 20.81
CA GLY A 10 20.96 7.73 20.01
C GLY A 10 21.73 9.05 20.18
N ILE A 11 21.06 10.20 20.18
CA ILE A 11 21.67 11.48 20.45
C ILE A 11 22.24 11.52 21.87
N ASN A 12 21.46 11.07 22.86
CA ASN A 12 21.89 11.07 24.26
C ASN A 12 23.11 10.16 24.48
N HIS A 13 23.14 8.96 23.91
CA HIS A 13 24.30 8.05 23.97
C HIS A 13 25.52 8.57 23.22
N THR A 14 25.31 9.36 22.16
CA THR A 14 26.41 9.99 21.44
C THR A 14 27.04 11.12 22.24
N LEU A 15 26.21 11.94 22.92
CA LEU A 15 26.66 13.07 23.73
C LEU A 15 27.19 12.65 25.11
N HIS A 16 26.64 11.59 25.67
CA HIS A 16 27.00 11.06 26.98
C HIS A 16 27.29 9.56 26.89
N PRO A 17 28.46 9.17 26.34
CA PRO A 17 28.79 7.77 26.15
C PRO A 17 28.82 7.02 27.49
N GLY A 18 27.94 6.04 27.63
CA GLY A 18 27.89 5.15 28.80
C GLY A 18 29.01 4.11 28.77
N THR A 19 29.12 3.34 29.85
CA THR A 19 30.03 2.19 29.89
C THR A 19 29.51 1.10 28.93
N ILE A 20 30.40 0.55 28.12
CA ILE A 20 30.09 -0.57 27.23
C ILE A 20 29.70 -1.77 28.08
N GLY A 21 28.41 -2.17 28.01
CA GLY A 21 27.89 -3.33 28.71
C GLY A 21 28.43 -4.65 28.17
N ASN A 22 27.94 -5.78 28.73
CA ASN A 22 28.36 -7.11 28.28
C ASN A 22 27.92 -7.34 26.82
N PRO A 23 28.83 -7.40 25.85
CA PRO A 23 28.49 -7.48 24.42
C PRO A 23 27.80 -8.79 24.05
N THR A 24 28.03 -9.86 24.83
CA THR A 24 27.44 -11.19 24.56
C THR A 24 25.94 -11.17 24.55
N VAL A 25 25.32 -10.45 25.52
CA VAL A 25 23.86 -10.33 25.60
C VAL A 25 23.31 -9.62 24.35
N ASN A 26 23.95 -8.52 23.93
CA ASN A 26 23.53 -7.77 22.76
C ASN A 26 23.62 -8.63 21.48
N TYR A 27 24.70 -9.37 21.29
CA TYR A 27 24.85 -10.25 20.11
C TYR A 27 23.83 -11.39 20.10
N VAL A 28 23.55 -12.00 21.27
CA VAL A 28 22.53 -13.07 21.35
C VAL A 28 21.15 -12.53 21.02
N VAL A 29 20.78 -11.38 21.58
CA VAL A 29 19.48 -10.74 21.32
C VAL A 29 19.36 -10.34 19.84
N LEU A 30 20.41 -9.71 19.27
CA LEU A 30 20.42 -9.33 17.85
C LEU A 30 20.35 -10.55 16.93
N ALA A 31 21.09 -11.62 17.25
CA ALA A 31 21.04 -12.84 16.44
C ALA A 31 19.64 -13.49 16.45
N LEU A 32 19.01 -13.57 17.63
CA LEU A 32 17.64 -14.08 17.73
C LEU A 32 16.66 -13.17 16.97
N ALA A 33 16.75 -11.85 17.14
CA ALA A 33 15.91 -10.90 16.42
C ALA A 33 16.08 -11.04 14.90
N MET A 34 17.31 -11.16 14.39
CA MET A 34 17.58 -11.37 12.96
C MET A 34 16.98 -12.69 12.44
N VAL A 35 16.98 -13.75 13.23
CA VAL A 35 16.38 -15.02 12.83
C VAL A 35 14.85 -14.90 12.72
N PHE A 36 14.19 -14.29 13.71
CA PHE A 36 12.74 -14.13 13.69
C PHE A 36 12.30 -13.16 12.58
N GLU A 37 12.96 -12.00 12.50
CA GLU A 37 12.66 -10.99 11.49
C GLU A 37 12.97 -11.50 10.08
N GLY A 38 14.10 -12.21 9.91
CA GLY A 38 14.46 -12.83 8.64
C GLY A 38 13.46 -13.90 8.19
N ALA A 39 12.87 -14.64 9.12
CA ALA A 39 11.80 -15.59 8.81
C ALA A 39 10.52 -14.84 8.39
N ALA A 40 10.11 -13.80 9.12
CA ALA A 40 8.96 -12.97 8.78
C ALA A 40 9.13 -12.35 7.39
N TRP A 41 10.27 -11.69 7.16
CA TRP A 41 10.64 -11.10 5.87
C TRP A 41 10.60 -12.12 4.72
N TYR A 42 11.12 -13.33 4.93
CA TYR A 42 11.10 -14.37 3.92
C TYR A 42 9.67 -14.78 3.53
N TYR A 43 8.77 -14.92 4.51
CA TYR A 43 7.37 -15.23 4.24
C TYR A 43 6.66 -14.07 3.53
N ALA A 44 6.86 -12.82 3.97
CA ALA A 44 6.31 -11.64 3.32
C ALA A 44 6.80 -11.50 1.87
N PHE A 45 8.11 -11.71 1.63
CA PHE A 45 8.69 -11.68 0.30
C PHE A 45 8.17 -12.80 -0.61
N ALA A 46 8.03 -14.00 -0.08
CA ALA A 46 7.48 -15.15 -0.82
C ALA A 46 6.02 -14.90 -1.22
N GLU A 47 5.21 -14.37 -0.31
CA GLU A 47 3.81 -14.05 -0.59
C GLU A 47 3.68 -12.92 -1.61
N PHE A 48 4.45 -11.83 -1.44
CA PHE A 48 4.50 -10.76 -2.43
C PHE A 48 4.94 -11.25 -3.82
N THR A 49 5.92 -12.15 -3.88
CA THR A 49 6.40 -12.73 -5.14
C THR A 49 5.33 -13.59 -5.82
N ARG A 50 4.50 -14.27 -5.05
CA ARG A 50 3.34 -15.03 -5.58
C ARG A 50 2.24 -14.08 -6.08
N ALA A 51 1.93 -13.05 -5.29
CA ALA A 51 0.89 -12.08 -5.60
C ALA A 51 1.22 -11.22 -6.84
N LYS A 52 2.49 -10.86 -7.05
CA LYS A 52 2.91 -10.07 -8.22
C LYS A 52 2.69 -10.76 -9.56
N GLY A 53 2.64 -12.10 -9.61
CA GLY A 53 2.51 -12.86 -10.82
C GLY A 53 3.61 -12.55 -11.84
N GLN A 54 3.20 -12.09 -13.04
CA GLN A 54 4.13 -11.74 -14.14
C GLN A 54 4.60 -10.28 -14.11
N TRP A 55 4.09 -9.45 -13.20
CA TRP A 55 4.45 -8.04 -13.11
C TRP A 55 5.86 -7.85 -12.53
N GLY A 56 6.52 -6.75 -12.92
CA GLY A 56 7.74 -6.30 -12.26
C GLY A 56 7.45 -5.87 -10.81
N TYR A 57 8.47 -5.85 -9.96
CA TYR A 57 8.29 -5.50 -8.53
C TYR A 57 7.69 -4.11 -8.35
N VAL A 58 8.19 -3.09 -9.08
CA VAL A 58 7.67 -1.71 -9.01
C VAL A 58 6.24 -1.63 -9.56
N GLU A 59 5.97 -2.33 -10.66
CA GLU A 59 4.65 -2.38 -11.26
C GLU A 59 3.64 -3.08 -10.35
N ALA A 60 4.06 -4.13 -9.64
CA ALA A 60 3.23 -4.83 -8.67
C ALA A 60 2.86 -3.95 -7.47
N ILE A 61 3.76 -3.08 -7.00
CA ILE A 61 3.47 -2.10 -5.94
C ILE A 61 2.46 -1.06 -6.42
N GLN A 62 2.65 -0.51 -7.63
CA GLN A 62 1.78 0.52 -8.20
C GLN A 62 0.41 0.01 -8.63
N ARG A 63 0.32 -1.26 -9.01
CA ARG A 63 -0.91 -1.90 -9.52
C ARG A 63 -1.47 -2.96 -8.58
N GLY A 64 -0.76 -3.25 -7.49
CA GLY A 64 -1.13 -4.30 -6.54
C GLY A 64 -2.49 -4.04 -5.93
N LYS A 65 -3.33 -5.07 -5.93
CA LYS A 65 -4.69 -5.00 -5.39
C LYS A 65 -4.71 -5.02 -3.86
N ASP A 66 -3.63 -5.49 -3.22
CA ASP A 66 -3.52 -5.59 -1.77
C ASP A 66 -2.33 -4.77 -1.26
N PRO A 67 -2.58 -3.53 -0.79
CA PRO A 67 -1.54 -2.70 -0.22
C PRO A 67 -0.94 -3.28 1.07
N THR A 68 -1.65 -4.18 1.76
CA THR A 68 -1.19 -4.78 3.01
C THR A 68 0.09 -5.59 2.81
N LEU A 69 0.17 -6.33 1.68
CA LEU A 69 1.34 -7.17 1.38
C LEU A 69 2.62 -6.35 1.19
N PHE A 70 2.55 -5.23 0.47
CA PHE A 70 3.74 -4.41 0.30
C PHE A 70 4.08 -3.62 1.57
N VAL A 71 3.08 -3.16 2.35
CA VAL A 71 3.29 -2.49 3.63
C VAL A 71 4.08 -3.38 4.57
N VAL A 72 3.65 -4.63 4.78
CA VAL A 72 4.34 -5.61 5.62
C VAL A 72 5.76 -5.88 5.10
N LEU A 73 5.94 -6.11 3.79
CA LEU A 73 7.25 -6.35 3.21
C LEU A 73 8.21 -5.17 3.41
N PHE A 74 7.74 -3.94 3.29
CA PHE A 74 8.57 -2.75 3.50
C PHE A 74 8.88 -2.53 4.99
N GLU A 75 7.92 -2.79 5.88
CA GLU A 75 8.11 -2.71 7.32
C GLU A 75 9.17 -3.71 7.80
N ASP A 76 9.04 -4.98 7.40
CA ASP A 76 10.01 -6.04 7.72
C ASP A 76 11.39 -5.75 7.09
N SER A 77 11.42 -5.18 5.87
CA SER A 77 12.68 -4.79 5.23
C SER A 77 13.38 -3.65 6.01
N ALA A 78 12.63 -2.68 6.51
CA ALA A 78 13.16 -1.60 7.33
C ALA A 78 13.66 -2.13 8.69
N ALA A 79 12.93 -3.07 9.29
CA ALA A 79 13.33 -3.73 10.54
C ALA A 79 14.63 -4.53 10.35
N MET A 80 14.75 -5.33 9.28
CA MET A 80 15.97 -6.04 8.94
C MET A 80 17.16 -5.10 8.73
N LEU A 81 16.98 -4.00 7.99
CA LEU A 81 18.01 -2.97 7.82
C LEU A 81 18.40 -2.37 9.18
N GLY A 82 17.44 -2.08 10.04
CA GLY A 82 17.67 -1.60 11.39
C GLY A 82 18.51 -2.56 12.22
N LEU A 83 18.22 -3.88 12.18
CA LEU A 83 19.00 -4.90 12.86
C LEU A 83 20.43 -5.02 12.33
N LEU A 84 20.64 -4.89 11.01
CA LEU A 84 21.98 -4.88 10.42
C LEU A 84 22.77 -3.66 10.88
N VAL A 85 22.14 -2.48 10.94
CA VAL A 85 22.77 -1.26 11.46
C VAL A 85 23.11 -1.40 12.94
N ALA A 86 22.19 -1.97 13.75
CA ALA A 86 22.44 -2.26 15.17
C ALA A 86 23.65 -3.20 15.35
N PHE A 87 23.70 -4.28 14.56
CA PHE A 87 24.82 -5.22 14.59
C PHE A 87 26.15 -4.53 14.23
N ALA A 88 26.15 -3.70 13.20
CA ALA A 88 27.32 -2.93 12.81
C ALA A 88 27.74 -1.92 13.90
N GLY A 89 26.77 -1.21 14.51
CA GLY A 89 27.04 -0.26 15.60
C GLY A 89 27.65 -0.91 16.82
N VAL A 90 27.07 -2.01 17.30
CA VAL A 90 27.59 -2.79 18.43
C VAL A 90 28.99 -3.33 18.10
N SER A 91 29.20 -3.87 16.89
CA SER A 91 30.48 -4.42 16.47
C SER A 91 31.58 -3.35 16.41
N LEU A 92 31.28 -2.19 15.81
CA LEU A 92 32.20 -1.06 15.74
C LEU A 92 32.53 -0.51 17.12
N SER A 93 31.53 -0.39 17.99
CA SER A 93 31.71 0.05 19.37
C SER A 93 32.66 -0.88 20.13
N GLN A 94 32.53 -2.22 19.95
CA GLN A 94 33.43 -3.18 20.58
C GLN A 94 34.85 -3.15 20.01
N ILE A 95 35.02 -3.04 18.70
CA ILE A 95 36.34 -3.04 18.04
C ILE A 95 37.11 -1.77 18.36
N THR A 96 36.42 -0.63 18.37
CA THR A 96 37.05 0.69 18.58
C THR A 96 37.14 1.11 20.04
N GLY A 97 36.33 0.48 20.92
CA GLY A 97 36.18 0.89 22.31
C GLY A 97 35.42 2.20 22.49
N LEU A 98 34.75 2.71 21.42
CA LEU A 98 34.03 3.97 21.42
C LEU A 98 32.51 3.72 21.40
N ALA A 99 31.83 3.98 22.51
CA ALA A 99 30.37 3.82 22.63
C ALA A 99 29.57 4.75 21.68
N VAL A 100 30.19 5.76 21.09
CA VAL A 100 29.58 6.69 20.13
C VAL A 100 28.97 5.96 18.92
N PHE A 101 29.59 4.86 18.45
CA PHE A 101 29.08 4.09 17.31
C PHE A 101 27.73 3.45 17.56
N ASP A 102 27.45 3.04 18.79
CA ASP A 102 26.15 2.51 19.19
C ASP A 102 25.07 3.62 19.17
N GLY A 103 25.40 4.80 19.70
CA GLY A 103 24.53 5.97 19.62
C GLY A 103 24.25 6.40 18.17
N MET A 104 25.26 6.43 17.32
CA MET A 104 25.09 6.74 15.89
C MET A 104 24.21 5.71 15.18
N ALA A 105 24.40 4.42 15.47
CA ALA A 105 23.56 3.35 14.93
C ALA A 105 22.08 3.56 15.32
N SER A 106 21.81 3.90 16.58
CA SER A 106 20.45 4.19 17.07
C SER A 106 19.79 5.37 16.33
N ILE A 107 20.54 6.42 16.00
CA ILE A 107 20.07 7.56 15.18
C ILE A 107 19.71 7.07 13.77
N VAL A 108 20.60 6.29 13.12
CA VAL A 108 20.37 5.75 11.78
C VAL A 108 19.13 4.85 11.75
N ILE A 109 18.98 3.98 12.74
CA ILE A 109 17.80 3.11 12.89
C ILE A 109 16.53 3.97 12.99
N GLY A 110 16.55 4.99 13.85
CA GLY A 110 15.41 5.90 14.00
C GLY A 110 15.07 6.63 12.69
N MET A 111 16.06 7.03 11.89
CA MET A 111 15.83 7.62 10.57
C MET A 111 15.23 6.63 9.56
N ILE A 112 15.71 5.39 9.54
CA ILE A 112 15.16 4.32 8.68
C ILE A 112 13.69 4.09 9.03
N LEU A 113 13.40 3.83 10.31
CA LEU A 113 12.02 3.54 10.77
C LEU A 113 11.09 4.74 10.57
N GLY A 114 11.56 5.95 10.88
CA GLY A 114 10.79 7.18 10.70
C GLY A 114 10.50 7.48 9.24
N GLY A 115 11.50 7.35 8.37
CA GLY A 115 11.34 7.52 6.93
C GLY A 115 10.38 6.49 6.32
N THR A 116 10.51 5.23 6.71
CA THR A 116 9.60 4.16 6.28
C THR A 116 8.16 4.44 6.75
N ALA A 117 7.97 4.83 8.01
CA ALA A 117 6.65 5.15 8.54
C ALA A 117 5.98 6.33 7.81
N ILE A 118 6.74 7.39 7.51
CA ILE A 118 6.23 8.55 6.74
C ILE A 118 5.85 8.12 5.32
N TRP A 119 6.70 7.32 4.67
CA TRP A 119 6.43 6.86 3.32
C TRP A 119 5.20 5.93 3.27
N LEU A 120 5.09 4.97 4.20
CA LEU A 120 3.92 4.10 4.30
C LEU A 120 2.63 4.89 4.60
N ALA A 121 2.71 5.90 5.48
CA ALA A 121 1.56 6.78 5.76
C ALA A 121 1.12 7.56 4.51
N TYR A 122 2.07 7.99 3.68
CA TYR A 122 1.77 8.66 2.41
C TYR A 122 1.10 7.70 1.42
N GLU A 123 1.62 6.48 1.26
CA GLU A 123 1.10 5.48 0.34
C GLU A 123 -0.30 4.98 0.74
N THR A 124 -0.50 4.75 2.04
CA THR A 124 -1.81 4.28 2.55
C THR A 124 -2.86 5.39 2.68
N LYS A 125 -2.46 6.65 2.62
CA LYS A 125 -3.37 7.80 2.67
C LYS A 125 -4.47 7.71 1.62
N GLY A 126 -4.14 7.31 0.39
CA GLY A 126 -5.08 7.20 -0.73
C GLY A 126 -6.30 6.33 -0.41
N LEU A 127 -6.08 5.22 0.30
CA LEU A 127 -7.15 4.31 0.74
C LEU A 127 -8.09 4.92 1.79
N LEU A 128 -7.58 5.87 2.59
CA LEU A 128 -8.36 6.52 3.66
C LEU A 128 -9.21 7.68 3.14
N ILE A 129 -8.77 8.35 2.08
CA ILE A 129 -9.46 9.53 1.53
C ILE A 129 -10.36 9.22 0.33
N GLY A 130 -10.50 7.94 -0.04
CA GLY A 130 -11.36 7.52 -1.15
C GLY A 130 -10.74 7.82 -2.53
N GLU A 131 -9.52 7.38 -2.76
CA GLU A 131 -8.85 7.53 -4.05
C GLU A 131 -9.65 6.88 -5.19
N SER A 132 -9.59 7.48 -6.38
CA SER A 132 -10.23 6.94 -7.57
C SER A 132 -9.59 5.61 -7.99
N ALA A 133 -10.37 4.74 -8.63
CA ALA A 133 -9.86 3.50 -9.22
C ALA A 133 -8.78 3.79 -10.28
N ASN A 134 -7.94 2.79 -10.54
CA ASN A 134 -6.90 2.87 -11.57
C ASN A 134 -7.52 3.32 -12.92
N PRO A 135 -6.91 4.27 -13.65
CA PRO A 135 -7.40 4.75 -14.93
C PRO A 135 -7.71 3.64 -15.95
N GLN A 136 -7.00 2.50 -15.89
CA GLN A 136 -7.26 1.35 -16.75
C GLN A 136 -8.59 0.65 -16.39
N VAL A 137 -8.94 0.59 -15.11
CA VAL A 137 -10.22 0.06 -14.63
C VAL A 137 -11.35 0.97 -15.10
N VAL A 138 -11.20 2.28 -14.92
CA VAL A 138 -12.17 3.29 -15.39
C VAL A 138 -12.37 3.22 -16.90
N ALA A 139 -11.28 3.11 -17.68
CA ALA A 139 -11.36 2.97 -19.13
C ALA A 139 -12.02 1.65 -19.56
N GLY A 140 -11.78 0.56 -18.83
CA GLY A 140 -12.41 -0.72 -19.10
C GLY A 140 -13.90 -0.71 -18.76
N ILE A 141 -14.29 -0.11 -17.64
CA ILE A 141 -15.70 0.10 -17.27
C ILE A 141 -16.41 0.92 -18.37
N ARG A 142 -15.81 2.03 -18.84
CA ARG A 142 -16.35 2.83 -19.93
C ARG A 142 -16.64 2.00 -21.17
N LYS A 143 -15.72 1.11 -21.57
CA LYS A 143 -15.92 0.20 -22.70
C LYS A 143 -17.10 -0.75 -22.52
N ILE A 144 -17.25 -1.31 -21.32
CA ILE A 144 -18.36 -2.23 -21.01
C ILE A 144 -19.70 -1.48 -21.10
N VAL A 145 -19.80 -0.30 -20.50
CA VAL A 145 -21.02 0.50 -20.47
C VAL A 145 -21.39 0.98 -21.88
N THR A 146 -20.43 1.50 -22.65
CA THR A 146 -20.66 1.98 -24.02
C THR A 146 -21.02 0.85 -25.00
N ALA A 147 -20.73 -0.41 -24.67
CA ALA A 147 -21.10 -1.56 -25.49
C ALA A 147 -22.58 -1.98 -25.33
N ALA A 148 -23.29 -1.47 -24.33
CA ALA A 148 -24.72 -1.77 -24.13
C ALA A 148 -25.56 -1.00 -25.17
N PRO A 149 -26.47 -1.68 -25.91
CA PRO A 149 -27.22 -1.06 -27.02
C PRO A 149 -28.18 0.05 -26.58
N GLU A 150 -28.62 0.02 -25.32
CA GLU A 150 -29.52 1.00 -24.73
C GLU A 150 -28.79 2.28 -24.28
N VAL A 151 -27.45 2.29 -24.28
CA VAL A 151 -26.63 3.41 -23.86
C VAL A 151 -26.25 4.29 -25.04
N LEU A 152 -26.69 5.54 -25.03
CA LEU A 152 -26.28 6.57 -26.00
C LEU A 152 -24.97 7.20 -25.65
N HIS A 153 -24.79 7.58 -24.37
CA HIS A 153 -23.60 8.28 -23.90
C HIS A 153 -23.28 7.94 -22.43
N VAL A 154 -22.00 7.97 -22.10
CA VAL A 154 -21.53 7.87 -20.71
C VAL A 154 -21.04 9.24 -20.28
N ASN A 155 -21.86 9.95 -19.51
CA ASN A 155 -21.58 11.30 -19.04
C ASN A 155 -20.41 11.31 -18.08
N GLU A 156 -20.49 10.49 -17.03
CA GLU A 156 -19.52 10.48 -15.95
C GLU A 156 -19.26 9.06 -15.43
N ILE A 157 -18.04 8.83 -14.98
CA ILE A 157 -17.64 7.63 -14.24
C ILE A 157 -16.88 8.07 -13.00
N LEU A 158 -17.53 8.02 -11.85
CA LEU A 158 -16.90 8.29 -10.56
C LEU A 158 -16.62 6.98 -9.84
N THR A 159 -15.40 6.85 -9.36
CA THR A 159 -14.98 5.69 -8.59
C THR A 159 -14.36 6.14 -7.28
N MET A 160 -14.57 5.35 -6.22
CA MET A 160 -14.01 5.62 -4.91
C MET A 160 -13.61 4.30 -4.25
N HIS A 161 -12.34 4.18 -3.84
CA HIS A 161 -11.93 3.09 -2.96
C HIS A 161 -12.50 3.28 -1.57
N MET A 162 -13.28 2.28 -1.12
CA MET A 162 -13.79 2.18 0.25
C MET A 162 -12.97 1.20 1.09
N GLY A 163 -12.00 0.56 0.46
CA GLY A 163 -11.08 -0.41 1.04
C GLY A 163 -10.25 -1.08 -0.06
N PRO A 164 -9.30 -1.96 0.30
CA PRO A 164 -8.39 -2.59 -0.66
C PRO A 164 -9.09 -3.31 -1.82
N ASP A 165 -10.16 -4.06 -1.50
CA ASP A 165 -10.93 -4.86 -2.45
C ASP A 165 -12.37 -4.33 -2.62
N PHE A 166 -12.59 -3.05 -2.33
CA PHE A 166 -13.90 -2.45 -2.40
C PHE A 166 -13.88 -1.12 -3.13
N ILE A 167 -14.34 -1.12 -4.38
CA ILE A 167 -14.60 0.07 -5.18
C ILE A 167 -16.11 0.32 -5.22
N LEU A 168 -16.49 1.55 -4.89
CA LEU A 168 -17.79 2.11 -5.17
C LEU A 168 -17.73 2.80 -6.52
N LEU A 169 -18.68 2.51 -7.40
CA LEU A 169 -18.79 3.06 -8.75
C LEU A 169 -20.11 3.81 -8.87
N ASN A 170 -20.06 5.06 -9.34
CA ASN A 170 -21.21 5.81 -9.82
C ASN A 170 -21.06 6.10 -11.32
N LEU A 171 -22.10 5.86 -12.09
CA LEU A 171 -22.17 6.04 -13.53
C LEU A 171 -23.31 7.01 -13.87
N GLY A 172 -23.02 8.12 -14.52
CA GLY A 172 -23.98 8.96 -15.21
C GLY A 172 -24.12 8.50 -16.66
N VAL A 173 -25.30 8.03 -17.04
CA VAL A 173 -25.53 7.39 -18.36
C VAL A 173 -26.77 7.98 -19.02
N GLU A 174 -26.61 8.41 -20.27
CA GLU A 174 -27.73 8.73 -21.16
C GLU A 174 -28.20 7.45 -21.85
N PHE A 175 -29.47 7.10 -21.64
CA PHE A 175 -30.11 5.98 -22.32
C PHE A 175 -30.93 6.45 -23.53
N THR A 176 -31.27 5.50 -24.42
CA THR A 176 -32.12 5.81 -25.59
C THR A 176 -33.52 6.20 -25.14
N ASP A 177 -34.11 7.25 -25.73
CA ASP A 177 -35.47 7.73 -25.45
C ASP A 177 -36.57 6.68 -25.69
N GLU A 178 -36.28 5.71 -26.55
CA GLU A 178 -37.22 4.65 -26.95
C GLU A 178 -37.20 3.47 -25.93
N ALA A 179 -36.25 3.43 -24.99
CA ALA A 179 -36.10 2.35 -24.03
C ALA A 179 -37.24 2.39 -22.99
N ARG A 180 -37.96 1.29 -22.86
CA ARG A 180 -38.98 1.15 -21.85
C ARG A 180 -38.37 0.73 -20.52
N ALA A 181 -39.07 0.96 -19.42
CA ALA A 181 -38.57 0.64 -18.08
C ALA A 181 -38.04 -0.81 -17.94
N PRO A 182 -38.71 -1.87 -18.47
CA PRO A 182 -38.18 -3.23 -18.40
C PRO A 182 -36.87 -3.40 -19.18
N ASP A 183 -36.67 -2.69 -20.29
CA ASP A 183 -35.49 -2.76 -21.12
C ASP A 183 -34.30 -2.09 -20.38
N LEU A 184 -34.56 -0.94 -19.73
CA LEU A 184 -33.59 -0.26 -18.86
C LEU A 184 -33.17 -1.11 -17.66
N GLU A 185 -34.10 -1.76 -16.99
CA GLU A 185 -33.80 -2.68 -15.88
C GLU A 185 -32.94 -3.87 -16.33
N ALA A 186 -33.17 -4.37 -17.53
CA ALA A 186 -32.38 -5.46 -18.11
C ALA A 186 -30.97 -4.98 -18.47
N ALA A 187 -30.85 -3.78 -19.08
CA ALA A 187 -29.58 -3.16 -19.42
C ALA A 187 -28.74 -2.90 -18.17
N VAL A 188 -29.33 -2.31 -17.12
CA VAL A 188 -28.66 -2.06 -15.84
C VAL A 188 -28.12 -3.36 -15.24
N ARG A 189 -28.95 -4.42 -15.16
CA ARG A 189 -28.50 -5.73 -14.65
C ARG A 189 -27.36 -6.32 -15.48
N SER A 190 -27.42 -6.20 -16.80
CA SER A 190 -26.38 -6.69 -17.69
C SER A 190 -25.07 -5.93 -17.51
N ILE A 191 -25.13 -4.60 -17.45
CA ILE A 191 -23.97 -3.72 -17.22
C ILE A 191 -23.33 -4.04 -15.86
N GLU A 192 -24.14 -4.13 -14.78
CA GLU A 192 -23.64 -4.49 -13.46
C GLU A 192 -22.96 -5.86 -13.43
N GLY A 193 -23.55 -6.86 -14.07
CA GLY A 193 -22.99 -8.23 -14.17
C GLY A 193 -21.65 -8.21 -14.87
N ASN A 194 -21.59 -7.61 -16.07
CA ASN A 194 -20.38 -7.56 -16.87
C ASN A 194 -19.24 -6.79 -16.16
N ILE A 195 -19.55 -5.70 -15.44
CA ILE A 195 -18.57 -4.96 -14.66
C ILE A 195 -18.04 -5.80 -13.50
N LYS A 196 -18.93 -6.45 -12.72
CA LYS A 196 -18.54 -7.28 -11.57
C LYS A 196 -17.72 -8.51 -11.98
N ASP A 197 -18.02 -9.09 -13.14
CA ASP A 197 -17.27 -10.22 -13.69
C ASP A 197 -15.87 -9.80 -14.15
N ALA A 198 -15.74 -8.63 -14.79
CA ALA A 198 -14.47 -8.13 -15.27
C ALA A 198 -13.61 -7.50 -14.15
N TYR A 199 -14.26 -6.90 -13.14
CA TYR A 199 -13.65 -6.16 -12.04
C TYR A 199 -14.27 -6.58 -10.70
N PRO A 200 -13.86 -7.72 -10.12
CA PRO A 200 -14.43 -8.25 -8.88
C PRO A 200 -14.31 -7.33 -7.66
N GLU A 201 -13.38 -6.37 -7.71
CA GLU A 201 -13.20 -5.31 -6.71
C GLU A 201 -14.31 -4.25 -6.73
N VAL A 202 -15.08 -4.12 -7.82
CA VAL A 202 -16.25 -3.22 -7.89
C VAL A 202 -17.44 -3.88 -7.19
N LYS A 203 -17.65 -3.54 -5.92
CA LYS A 203 -18.68 -4.18 -5.08
C LYS A 203 -20.02 -3.47 -5.14
N ARG A 204 -20.03 -2.16 -5.30
CA ARG A 204 -21.23 -1.33 -5.31
C ARG A 204 -21.26 -0.47 -6.55
N ILE A 205 -22.36 -0.53 -7.29
CA ILE A 205 -22.57 0.22 -8.53
C ILE A 205 -23.87 1.00 -8.38
N PHE A 206 -23.82 2.28 -8.68
CA PHE A 206 -24.97 3.15 -8.88
C PHE A 206 -24.97 3.59 -10.33
N ILE A 207 -26.14 3.56 -10.96
CA ILE A 207 -26.32 4.02 -12.34
C ILE A 207 -27.41 5.07 -12.32
N GLU A 208 -27.05 6.30 -12.63
CA GLU A 208 -27.96 7.42 -12.81
C GLU A 208 -28.31 7.57 -14.29
N ALA A 209 -29.60 7.63 -14.59
CA ALA A 209 -30.09 7.99 -15.91
C ALA A 209 -30.13 9.52 -16.00
N GLU A 210 -29.30 10.08 -16.86
CA GLU A 210 -29.16 11.53 -17.03
C GLU A 210 -29.18 11.90 -18.52
N ASP A 211 -29.79 13.05 -18.85
CA ASP A 211 -29.60 13.66 -20.16
C ASP A 211 -28.13 14.04 -20.34
N ARG A 212 -27.70 14.14 -21.59
CA ARG A 212 -26.32 14.53 -21.91
C ARG A 212 -25.95 15.84 -21.19
N ALA A 213 -24.94 15.76 -20.32
CA ALA A 213 -24.44 16.94 -19.64
C ALA A 213 -24.02 17.98 -20.70
N SER A 214 -24.64 19.14 -20.66
CA SER A 214 -24.19 20.27 -21.50
C SER A 214 -22.80 20.67 -21.01
N GLU A 215 -21.80 20.56 -21.88
CA GLU A 215 -20.44 21.03 -21.60
C GLU A 215 -20.52 22.51 -21.15
N HIS A 216 -20.24 22.74 -19.88
CA HIS A 216 -20.03 24.05 -19.28
C HIS A 216 -18.55 24.30 -19.04
#